data_dc0ae3f8c951adbd71a044c8307912cd
#
_entry.id   dc0ae3f8c951adbd71a044c8307912cd
#
_cell.length_a   1.000
_cell.length_b   1.000
_cell.length_c   1.000
_cell.angle_alpha   90.00
_cell.angle_beta   90.00
_cell.angle_gamma   90.00
#
_symmetry.space_group_name_H-M   'P 1'
#
loop_
_entity.id
_entity.type
_entity.pdbx_description
1 polymer ?
#
loop_
_entity_poly.entity_id
_entity_poly.type
_entity_poly.pdbx_seq_one_letter_code
_entity_poly.pdbx_strand_id
1 'polypeptide(L)'
;MTETLNPLENARYQIKKACEILKLDDSVYELLKDPYRVIEINIPVKMDDGSMKVFKGYRSQHNNAMGPTKGGLRFREDVNLDEVKALSIWMTFKCQVTNLPYGGGKGGIIVDPSKLSEGELERLSRGFVDGMYKYL
;
A
#
# COMPACT_ATOMS: atom_id res chain seq x y z
N MET A 1 -26.43 2.78 -0.12
CA MET A 1 -25.49 1.75 0.39
C MET A 1 -24.63 2.39 1.47
N THR A 2 -24.65 1.82 2.65
CA THR A 2 -23.82 2.26 3.77
C THR A 2 -22.33 2.01 3.46
N GLU A 3 -21.49 3.00 3.77
CA GLU A 3 -20.04 2.79 3.76
C GLU A 3 -19.69 1.55 4.58
N THR A 4 -18.93 0.64 4.00
CA THR A 4 -18.45 -0.53 4.72
C THR A 4 -17.25 -0.11 5.60
N LEU A 5 -17.02 -0.82 6.71
CA LEU A 5 -15.83 -0.59 7.53
C LEU A 5 -14.53 -1.04 6.82
N ASN A 6 -14.63 -1.80 5.72
CA ASN A 6 -13.48 -2.24 4.95
C ASN A 6 -13.05 -1.16 3.94
N PRO A 7 -11.84 -0.57 4.06
CA PRO A 7 -11.38 0.50 3.18
C PRO A 7 -11.25 0.06 1.72
N LEU A 8 -10.93 -1.20 1.45
CA LEU A 8 -10.81 -1.72 0.08
C LEU A 8 -12.17 -1.77 -0.62
N GLU A 9 -13.20 -2.22 0.07
CA GLU A 9 -14.56 -2.22 -0.46
C GLU A 9 -15.08 -0.79 -0.71
N ASN A 10 -14.74 0.15 0.15
CA ASN A 10 -15.05 1.57 -0.07
C ASN A 10 -14.35 2.13 -1.31
N ALA A 11 -13.07 1.82 -1.51
CA ALA A 11 -12.33 2.25 -2.70
C ALA A 11 -12.94 1.66 -3.98
N ARG A 12 -13.26 0.37 -3.99
CA ARG A 12 -13.95 -0.30 -5.10
C ARG A 12 -15.30 0.30 -5.41
N TYR A 13 -16.10 0.58 -4.38
CA TYR A 13 -17.40 1.22 -4.52
C TYR A 13 -17.28 2.61 -5.18
N GLN A 14 -16.32 3.43 -4.75
CA GLN A 14 -16.07 4.75 -5.32
C GLN A 14 -15.71 4.67 -6.82
N ILE A 15 -14.84 3.72 -7.20
CA ILE A 15 -14.49 3.49 -8.61
C ILE A 15 -15.72 3.07 -9.40
N LYS A 16 -16.48 2.10 -8.89
CA LYS A 16 -17.69 1.61 -9.57
C LYS A 16 -18.68 2.74 -9.82
N LYS A 17 -18.97 3.54 -8.80
CA LYS A 17 -19.85 4.69 -8.91
C LYS A 17 -19.35 5.72 -9.94
N ALA A 18 -18.05 5.99 -9.98
CA ALA A 18 -17.47 6.89 -10.97
C ALA A 18 -17.61 6.34 -12.40
N CYS A 19 -17.36 5.04 -12.62
CA CYS A 19 -17.55 4.40 -13.91
C CYS A 19 -19.02 4.46 -14.39
N GLU A 20 -19.98 4.23 -13.51
CA GLU A 20 -21.41 4.34 -13.80
C GLU A 20 -21.81 5.76 -14.22
N ILE A 21 -21.39 6.78 -13.47
CA ILE A 21 -21.67 8.19 -13.78
C ILE A 21 -21.08 8.60 -15.13
N LEU A 22 -19.86 8.17 -15.41
CA LEU A 22 -19.15 8.48 -16.65
C LEU A 22 -19.56 7.57 -17.82
N LYS A 23 -20.43 6.59 -17.59
CA LYS A 23 -20.87 5.59 -18.58
C LYS A 23 -19.70 4.89 -19.27
N LEU A 24 -18.70 4.51 -18.48
CA LEU A 24 -17.54 3.78 -18.96
C LEU A 24 -17.88 2.30 -19.14
N ASP A 25 -17.11 1.62 -20.00
CA ASP A 25 -17.20 0.17 -20.16
C ASP A 25 -16.84 -0.57 -18.87
N ASP A 26 -17.48 -1.70 -18.58
CA ASP A 26 -17.26 -2.49 -17.38
C ASP A 26 -15.80 -2.95 -17.23
N SER A 27 -15.08 -3.11 -18.33
CA SER A 27 -13.65 -3.44 -18.33
C SER A 27 -12.79 -2.41 -17.60
N VAL A 28 -13.21 -1.14 -17.59
CA VAL A 28 -12.49 -0.08 -16.87
C VAL A 28 -12.56 -0.31 -15.36
N TYR A 29 -13.73 -0.67 -14.86
CA TYR A 29 -13.89 -1.04 -13.46
C TYR A 29 -13.05 -2.27 -13.11
N GLU A 30 -13.10 -3.30 -13.95
CA GLU A 30 -12.31 -4.53 -13.74
C GLU A 30 -10.79 -4.28 -13.66
N LEU A 31 -10.28 -3.35 -14.46
CA LEU A 31 -8.87 -2.97 -14.46
C LEU A 31 -8.46 -2.12 -13.24
N LEU A 32 -9.40 -1.37 -12.66
CA LEU A 32 -9.10 -0.39 -11.61
C LEU A 32 -9.49 -0.84 -10.20
N LYS A 33 -10.34 -1.86 -10.06
CA LYS A 33 -10.86 -2.28 -8.74
C LYS A 33 -9.82 -2.89 -7.82
N ASP A 34 -8.73 -3.45 -8.38
CA ASP A 34 -7.68 -4.13 -7.64
C ASP A 34 -6.29 -3.65 -8.05
N PRO A 35 -5.30 -3.72 -7.15
CA PRO A 35 -3.92 -3.44 -7.49
C PRO A 35 -3.35 -4.42 -8.53
N TYR A 36 -2.54 -3.90 -9.45
CA TYR A 36 -1.76 -4.69 -10.41
C TYR A 36 -0.85 -5.70 -9.72
N ARG A 37 -0.23 -5.29 -8.60
CA ARG A 37 0.72 -6.13 -7.85
C ARG A 37 0.68 -5.82 -6.37
N VAL A 38 0.77 -6.88 -5.56
CA VAL A 38 1.00 -6.78 -4.12
C VAL A 38 2.13 -7.71 -3.74
N ILE A 39 3.08 -7.19 -2.97
CA ILE A 39 4.23 -7.93 -2.45
C ILE A 39 4.12 -7.96 -0.93
N GLU A 40 4.29 -9.13 -0.35
CA GLU A 40 4.41 -9.37 1.08
C GLU A 40 5.80 -9.91 1.37
N ILE A 41 6.45 -9.38 2.40
CA ILE A 41 7.74 -9.87 2.88
C ILE A 41 7.74 -10.04 4.39
N ASN A 42 8.55 -10.98 4.85
CA ASN A 42 8.90 -11.16 6.26
C ASN A 42 10.31 -10.58 6.49
N ILE A 43 10.42 -9.64 7.41
CA ILE A 43 11.65 -8.88 7.67
C ILE A 43 12.24 -9.35 9.00
N PRO A 44 13.31 -10.17 9.00
CA PRO A 44 13.99 -10.54 10.23
C PRO A 44 14.82 -9.37 10.75
N VAL A 45 14.65 -9.04 12.02
CA VAL A 45 15.37 -7.95 12.70
C VAL A 45 16.01 -8.50 13.95
N LYS A 46 17.32 -8.30 14.09
CA LYS A 46 18.03 -8.55 15.35
C LYS A 46 17.70 -7.42 16.33
N MET A 47 17.09 -7.78 17.45
CA MET A 47 16.75 -6.86 18.51
C MET A 47 17.96 -6.49 19.36
N ASP A 48 17.86 -5.42 20.15
CA ASP A 48 18.96 -4.94 20.99
C ASP A 48 19.30 -5.92 22.13
N ASP A 49 18.33 -6.72 22.56
CA ASP A 49 18.53 -7.82 23.53
C ASP A 49 19.17 -9.09 22.92
N GLY A 50 19.50 -9.05 21.61
CA GLY A 50 20.09 -10.17 20.88
C GLY A 50 19.08 -11.16 20.30
N SER A 51 17.80 -11.05 20.62
CA SER A 51 16.75 -11.88 20.04
C SER A 51 16.47 -11.56 18.57
N MET A 52 15.79 -12.46 17.87
CA MET A 52 15.32 -12.22 16.50
C MET A 52 13.82 -12.04 16.51
N LYS A 53 13.34 -10.96 15.89
CA LYS A 53 11.91 -10.77 15.57
C LYS A 53 11.71 -10.68 14.08
N VAL A 54 10.57 -11.17 13.62
CA VAL A 54 10.17 -11.10 12.20
C VAL A 54 8.97 -10.19 12.09
N PHE A 55 9.11 -9.14 11.29
CA PHE A 55 8.04 -8.19 11.00
C PHE A 55 7.50 -8.42 9.60
N LYS A 56 6.19 -8.22 9.43
CA LYS A 56 5.53 -8.35 8.14
C LYS A 56 5.43 -6.99 7.46
N GLY A 57 5.86 -6.94 6.21
CA GLY A 57 5.79 -5.75 5.37
C GLY A 57 5.03 -5.99 4.08
N TYR A 58 4.32 -4.97 3.62
CA TYR A 58 3.54 -4.96 2.38
C TYR A 58 3.97 -3.84 1.45
N ARG A 59 3.88 -4.09 0.14
CA ARG A 59 3.91 -3.06 -0.90
C ARG A 59 2.83 -3.36 -1.92
N SER A 60 1.90 -2.44 -2.09
CA SER A 60 0.89 -2.46 -3.14
C SER A 60 1.24 -1.47 -4.24
N GLN A 61 1.19 -1.93 -5.48
CA GLN A 61 1.33 -1.12 -6.70
C GLN A 61 0.00 -1.23 -7.46
N HIS A 62 -0.80 -0.16 -7.39
CA HIS A 62 -2.16 -0.22 -7.93
C HIS A 62 -2.16 -0.16 -9.45
N ASN A 63 -1.61 0.89 -10.03
CA ASN A 63 -1.64 1.09 -11.47
C ASN A 63 -0.43 1.93 -11.91
N ASN A 64 0.22 1.53 -12.99
CA ASN A 64 1.42 2.19 -13.52
C ASN A 64 1.24 2.74 -14.94
N ALA A 65 0.00 2.86 -15.43
CA ALA A 65 -0.28 3.33 -16.78
C ALA A 65 0.26 4.75 -17.05
N MET A 66 0.27 5.61 -16.01
CA MET A 66 0.75 6.99 -16.11
C MET A 66 2.20 7.18 -15.65
N GLY A 67 2.86 6.12 -15.18
CA GLY A 67 4.23 6.16 -14.71
C GLY A 67 4.49 5.25 -13.51
N PRO A 68 5.71 5.28 -12.94
CA PRO A 68 6.06 4.42 -11.82
C PRO A 68 5.17 4.70 -10.61
N THR A 69 4.89 3.67 -9.83
CA THR A 69 4.02 3.79 -8.66
C THR A 69 4.70 4.59 -7.55
N LYS A 70 3.99 5.56 -7.00
CA LYS A 70 4.44 6.43 -5.93
C LYS A 70 3.48 6.33 -4.74
N GLY A 71 4.02 6.28 -3.53
CA GLY A 71 3.24 6.27 -2.30
C GLY A 71 4.11 6.12 -1.06
N GLY A 72 3.55 6.48 0.10
CA GLY A 72 4.23 6.42 1.39
C GLY A 72 4.31 5.00 1.98
N LEU A 73 5.04 4.90 3.08
CA LEU A 73 5.15 3.72 3.92
C LEU A 73 4.56 4.02 5.31
N ARG A 74 3.71 3.12 5.83
CA ARG A 74 3.06 3.26 7.14
C ARG A 74 3.64 2.24 8.12
N PHE A 75 4.01 2.70 9.31
CA PHE A 75 4.42 1.87 10.44
C PHE A 75 3.31 1.95 11.50
N ARG A 76 2.49 0.92 11.61
CA ARG A 76 1.43 0.81 12.61
C ARG A 76 1.09 -0.66 12.88
N GLU A 77 0.65 -0.98 14.11
CA GLU A 77 0.28 -2.34 14.50
C GLU A 77 -0.96 -2.87 13.77
N ASP A 78 -1.86 -1.99 13.38
CA ASP A 78 -3.12 -2.32 12.72
C ASP A 78 -3.06 -2.30 11.18
N VAL A 79 -1.86 -2.15 10.60
CA VAL A 79 -1.66 -2.27 9.15
C VAL A 79 -2.15 -3.63 8.68
N ASN A 80 -3.01 -3.62 7.67
CA ASN A 80 -3.47 -4.83 7.01
C ASN A 80 -3.44 -4.68 5.49
N LEU A 81 -3.56 -5.80 4.81
CA LEU A 81 -3.40 -5.85 3.36
C LEU A 81 -4.48 -5.04 2.62
N ASP A 82 -5.74 -5.09 3.07
CA ASP A 82 -6.85 -4.36 2.45
C ASP A 82 -6.67 -2.85 2.58
N GLU A 83 -6.19 -2.37 3.73
CA GLU A 83 -5.85 -0.97 3.90
C GLU A 83 -4.74 -0.52 2.94
N VAL A 84 -3.67 -1.32 2.82
CA VAL A 84 -2.54 -0.99 1.93
C VAL A 84 -2.99 -0.98 0.46
N LYS A 85 -3.85 -1.91 0.05
CA LYS A 85 -4.47 -1.92 -1.28
C LYS A 85 -5.33 -0.68 -1.51
N ALA A 86 -6.24 -0.36 -0.60
CA ALA A 86 -7.11 0.81 -0.70
C ALA A 86 -6.32 2.10 -0.83
N LEU A 87 -5.30 2.28 0.00
CA LEU A 87 -4.44 3.46 -0.02
C LEU A 87 -3.65 3.57 -1.33
N SER A 88 -3.22 2.47 -1.94
CA SER A 88 -2.57 2.48 -3.25
C SER A 88 -3.53 2.87 -4.38
N ILE A 89 -4.79 2.44 -4.32
CA ILE A 89 -5.86 2.86 -5.22
C ILE A 89 -6.06 4.38 -5.15
N TRP A 90 -6.30 4.90 -3.95
CA TRP A 90 -6.49 6.34 -3.75
C TRP A 90 -5.26 7.16 -4.17
N MET A 91 -4.05 6.62 -4.02
CA MET A 91 -2.84 7.30 -4.51
C MET A 91 -2.82 7.42 -6.03
N THR A 92 -3.31 6.44 -6.79
CA THR A 92 -3.43 6.56 -8.25
C THR A 92 -4.31 7.75 -8.61
N PHE A 93 -5.52 7.82 -8.07
CA PHE A 93 -6.46 8.91 -8.37
C PHE A 93 -5.93 10.26 -7.89
N LYS A 94 -5.31 10.30 -6.70
CA LYS A 94 -4.69 11.52 -6.17
C LYS A 94 -3.60 12.07 -7.10
N CYS A 95 -2.73 11.21 -7.62
CA CYS A 95 -1.70 11.62 -8.58
C CYS A 95 -2.33 12.14 -9.89
N GLN A 96 -3.38 11.49 -10.38
CA GLN A 96 -4.01 11.87 -11.65
C GLN A 96 -4.77 13.20 -11.55
N VAL A 97 -5.52 13.44 -10.47
CA VAL A 97 -6.22 14.71 -10.23
C VAL A 97 -5.25 15.90 -10.18
N THR A 98 -4.02 15.67 -9.75
CA THR A 98 -2.96 16.70 -9.69
C THR A 98 -2.01 16.69 -10.91
N ASN A 99 -2.34 15.93 -11.96
CA ASN A 99 -1.52 15.76 -13.17
C ASN A 99 -0.06 15.34 -12.90
N LEU A 100 0.16 14.51 -11.89
CA LEU A 100 1.47 13.94 -11.64
C LEU A 100 1.70 12.69 -12.52
N PRO A 101 2.88 12.55 -13.13
CA PRO A 101 3.18 11.41 -14.03
C PRO A 101 3.56 10.15 -13.23
N TYR A 102 2.72 9.77 -12.26
CA TYR A 102 2.95 8.63 -11.37
C TYR A 102 1.69 7.77 -11.25
N GLY A 103 1.92 6.48 -11.10
CA GLY A 103 0.90 5.56 -10.61
C GLY A 103 0.76 5.59 -9.09
N GLY A 104 -0.18 4.83 -8.55
CA GLY A 104 -0.42 4.73 -7.11
C GLY A 104 0.29 3.54 -6.49
N GLY A 105 1.02 3.80 -5.41
CA GLY A 105 1.61 2.79 -4.56
C GLY A 105 1.40 3.09 -3.08
N LYS A 106 1.49 2.04 -2.26
CA LYS A 106 1.48 2.17 -0.81
C LYS A 106 2.23 1.02 -0.18
N GLY A 107 2.98 1.31 0.88
CA GLY A 107 3.61 0.30 1.72
C GLY A 107 3.09 0.38 3.15
N GLY A 108 3.31 -0.70 3.90
CA GLY A 108 3.04 -0.76 5.33
C GLY A 108 3.85 -1.85 6.00
N ILE A 109 4.20 -1.62 7.25
CA ILE A 109 4.83 -2.61 8.13
C ILE A 109 3.97 -2.73 9.39
N ILE A 110 3.64 -3.96 9.76
CA ILE A 110 2.91 -4.25 11.00
C ILE A 110 3.87 -4.12 12.16
N VAL A 111 3.87 -2.97 12.83
CA VAL A 111 4.76 -2.64 13.94
C VAL A 111 4.26 -1.44 14.71
N ASP A 112 4.47 -1.44 16.02
CA ASP A 112 4.38 -0.22 16.82
C ASP A 112 5.79 0.39 16.93
N PRO A 113 6.07 1.50 16.23
CA PRO A 113 7.40 2.10 16.23
C PRO A 113 7.81 2.64 17.59
N SER A 114 6.87 2.95 18.48
CA SER A 114 7.16 3.43 19.84
C SER A 114 7.79 2.37 20.76
N LYS A 115 7.63 1.10 20.39
CA LYS A 115 8.18 -0.06 21.11
C LYS A 115 9.56 -0.49 20.63
N LEU A 116 10.13 0.22 19.67
CA LEU A 116 11.42 -0.08 19.07
C LEU A 116 12.43 1.03 19.38
N SER A 117 13.69 0.65 19.58
CA SER A 117 14.78 1.61 19.63
C SER A 117 15.05 2.21 18.24
N GLU A 118 15.79 3.32 18.18
CA GLU A 118 16.23 3.92 16.90
C GLU A 118 17.04 2.91 16.06
N GLY A 119 17.93 2.13 16.70
CA GLY A 119 18.71 1.09 16.03
C GLY A 119 17.85 -0.05 15.49
N GLU A 120 16.81 -0.45 16.21
CA GLU A 120 15.85 -1.46 15.76
C GLU A 120 15.01 -0.96 14.60
N LEU A 121 14.54 0.30 14.66
CA LEU A 121 13.81 0.96 13.55
C LEU A 121 14.69 1.10 12.32
N GLU A 122 15.97 1.43 12.47
CA GLU A 122 16.91 1.49 11.35
C GLU A 122 17.05 0.12 10.69
N ARG A 123 17.31 -0.94 11.49
CA ARG A 123 17.43 -2.30 10.96
C ARG A 123 16.15 -2.77 10.25
N LEU A 124 14.98 -2.47 10.83
CA LEU A 124 13.70 -2.77 10.22
C LEU A 124 13.51 -2.04 8.88
N SER A 125 13.82 -0.74 8.84
CA SER A 125 13.71 0.08 7.62
C SER A 125 14.65 -0.40 6.52
N ARG A 126 15.90 -0.73 6.86
CA ARG A 126 16.87 -1.31 5.91
C ARG A 126 16.38 -2.65 5.38
N GLY A 127 15.93 -3.55 6.26
CA GLY A 127 15.39 -4.85 5.84
C GLY A 127 14.16 -4.73 4.94
N PHE A 128 13.29 -3.73 5.16
CA PHE A 128 12.19 -3.45 4.24
C PHE A 128 12.71 -3.00 2.87
N VAL A 129 13.67 -2.07 2.83
CA VAL A 129 14.25 -1.59 1.56
C VAL A 129 14.94 -2.73 0.82
N ASP A 130 15.74 -3.54 1.49
CA ASP A 130 16.44 -4.68 0.89
C ASP A 130 15.47 -5.68 0.25
N GLY A 131 14.34 -5.94 0.89
CA GLY A 131 13.30 -6.83 0.36
C GLY A 131 12.42 -6.22 -0.73
N MET A 132 12.33 -4.88 -0.80
CA MET A 132 11.33 -4.17 -1.60
C MET A 132 11.92 -3.22 -2.66
N TYR A 133 13.23 -2.96 -2.70
CA TYR A 133 13.79 -1.88 -3.53
C TYR A 133 13.40 -1.93 -5.00
N LYS A 134 13.16 -3.12 -5.56
CA LYS A 134 12.70 -3.31 -6.95
C LYS A 134 11.25 -2.89 -7.18
N TYR A 135 10.50 -2.66 -6.11
CA TYR A 135 9.06 -2.39 -6.13
C TYR A 135 8.68 -1.07 -5.44
N LEU A 136 9.68 -0.31 -5.04
CA LEU A 136 9.49 1.01 -4.40
C LEU A 136 9.34 2.12 -5.44
#